data_e61a78175e96a0ca36db2b0d47df581d
#
_entry.id   e61a78175e96a0ca36db2b0d47df581d
#
_cell.length_a   1.000
_cell.length_b   1.000
_cell.length_c   1.000
_cell.angle_alpha   90.00
_cell.angle_beta   90.00
_cell.angle_gamma   90.00
#
_symmetry.space_group_name_H-M   'P 1'
#
loop_
_entity.id
_entity.type
_entity.pdbx_description
1 polymer ?
#
loop_
_entity_poly.entity_id
_entity_poly.type
_entity_poly.pdbx_seq_one_letter_code
_entity_poly.pdbx_strand_id
1 'polypeptide(L)'
;MSRLVCADFDAYDEAMPNVHGRRVLRARQQRDWRLRTVDLQGLVLTMGRDGAASMYSGAGFARCFSVFVPLSLHDEITINGDRFDRHTIAWISPERMFHVDARRPGSWLSITMSNELIMSWFSTHENEVDFELLNGNIKKIARGSLT
;
A
#
# COMPACT_ATOMS: atom_id res chain seq x y z
N MET A 1 -7.32 -17.15 3.60
CA MET A 1 -5.95 -16.73 3.30
C MET A 1 -5.57 -17.26 1.93
N SER A 2 -5.29 -16.37 1.01
CA SER A 2 -4.83 -16.74 -0.34
C SER A 2 -3.33 -16.45 -0.48
N ARG A 3 -2.61 -17.35 -1.10
CA ARG A 3 -1.22 -17.15 -1.51
C ARG A 3 -1.12 -17.43 -2.99
N LEU A 4 -0.66 -16.44 -3.75
CA LEU A 4 -0.44 -16.57 -5.17
C LEU A 4 1.05 -16.33 -5.47
N VAL A 5 1.63 -17.22 -6.22
CA VAL A 5 2.95 -17.02 -6.85
C VAL A 5 2.69 -16.84 -8.33
N CYS A 6 3.02 -15.69 -8.85
CA CYS A 6 2.79 -15.35 -10.24
C CYS A 6 4.09 -15.49 -11.00
N ALA A 7 4.05 -16.21 -12.12
CA ALA A 7 5.22 -16.40 -12.98
C ALA A 7 5.58 -15.11 -13.73
N ASP A 8 4.60 -14.24 -13.95
CA ASP A 8 4.75 -13.03 -14.70
C ASP A 8 3.98 -11.85 -14.07
N PHE A 9 4.22 -10.69 -14.62
CA PHE A 9 3.63 -9.43 -14.19
C PHE A 9 2.11 -9.37 -14.42
N ASP A 10 1.61 -9.88 -15.53
CA ASP A 10 0.19 -9.77 -15.88
C ASP A 10 -0.68 -10.52 -14.88
N ALA A 11 -0.28 -11.75 -14.54
CA ALA A 11 -0.96 -12.54 -13.51
C ALA A 11 -0.93 -11.88 -12.12
N TYR A 12 0.16 -11.21 -11.79
CA TYR A 12 0.28 -10.47 -10.54
C TYR A 12 -0.63 -9.24 -10.50
N ASP A 13 -0.67 -8.47 -11.59
CA ASP A 13 -1.49 -7.26 -11.67
C ASP A 13 -2.99 -7.58 -11.65
N GLU A 14 -3.40 -8.65 -12.33
CA GLU A 14 -4.77 -9.17 -12.29
C GLU A 14 -5.20 -9.66 -10.90
N ALA A 15 -4.26 -10.20 -10.12
CA ALA A 15 -4.53 -10.73 -8.79
C ALA A 15 -4.60 -9.64 -7.70
N MET A 16 -4.16 -8.44 -8.00
CA MET A 16 -4.24 -7.32 -7.05
C MET A 16 -5.69 -6.94 -6.77
N PRO A 17 -6.12 -6.94 -5.49
CA PRO A 17 -7.52 -6.69 -5.16
C PRO A 17 -7.90 -5.23 -5.46
N ASN A 18 -8.92 -5.03 -6.28
CA ASN A 18 -9.61 -3.74 -6.49
C ASN A 18 -8.72 -2.54 -6.82
N VAL A 19 -7.60 -2.77 -7.47
CA VAL A 19 -6.68 -1.68 -7.78
C VAL A 19 -7.04 -1.06 -9.12
N HIS A 20 -7.59 0.14 -9.09
CA HIS A 20 -7.75 0.97 -10.26
C HIS A 20 -6.46 1.75 -10.51
N GLY A 21 -5.52 1.11 -11.18
CA GLY A 21 -4.24 1.73 -11.42
C GLY A 21 -3.51 1.13 -12.61
N ARG A 22 -2.43 1.77 -12.96
CA ARG A 22 -1.55 1.33 -14.04
C ARG A 22 -0.14 1.13 -13.51
N ARG A 23 0.43 -0.02 -13.81
CA ARG A 23 1.82 -0.34 -13.52
C ARG A 23 2.64 -0.40 -14.80
N VAL A 24 3.85 0.14 -14.74
CA VAL A 24 4.82 0.11 -15.84
C VAL A 24 6.13 -0.46 -15.32
N LEU A 25 6.63 -1.51 -15.96
CA LEU A 25 7.92 -2.11 -15.62
C LEU A 25 9.08 -1.25 -16.12
N ARG A 26 10.10 -1.08 -15.28
CA ARG A 26 11.35 -0.39 -15.63
C ARG A 26 12.43 -1.33 -16.15
N ALA A 27 12.27 -2.64 -15.98
CA ALA A 27 13.27 -3.63 -16.34
C ALA A 27 12.63 -4.80 -17.09
N ARG A 28 13.36 -5.37 -18.05
CA ARG A 28 12.93 -6.56 -18.80
C ARG A 28 13.11 -7.84 -18.00
N GLN A 29 14.14 -7.90 -17.15
CA GLN A 29 14.38 -9.05 -16.29
C GLN A 29 13.46 -9.00 -15.08
N GLN A 30 12.73 -10.09 -14.87
CA GLN A 30 11.78 -10.24 -13.78
C GLN A 30 12.19 -11.40 -12.90
N ARG A 31 11.96 -11.26 -11.59
CA ARG A 31 11.97 -12.33 -10.61
C ARG A 31 10.53 -12.79 -10.37
N ASP A 32 10.36 -13.78 -9.50
CA ASP A 32 9.04 -14.23 -9.09
C ASP A 32 8.25 -13.10 -8.43
N TRP A 33 7.04 -12.90 -8.90
CA TRP A 33 6.05 -12.04 -8.29
C TRP A 33 5.26 -12.84 -7.24
N ARG A 34 5.03 -12.28 -6.08
CA ARG A 34 4.30 -12.96 -5.01
C ARG A 34 3.26 -12.04 -4.41
N LEU A 35 2.08 -12.59 -4.17
CA LEU A 35 0.98 -11.89 -3.53
C LEU A 35 0.34 -12.80 -2.48
N ARG A 36 0.05 -12.24 -1.32
CA ARG A 36 -0.70 -12.88 -0.25
C ARG A 36 -1.73 -11.91 0.28
N THR A 37 -2.97 -12.35 0.36
CA THR A 37 -4.08 -11.53 0.86
C THR A 37 -4.80 -12.26 1.98
N VAL A 38 -5.15 -11.52 3.02
CA VAL A 38 -5.99 -11.96 4.14
C VAL A 38 -7.11 -10.95 4.31
N ASP A 39 -8.34 -11.41 4.22
CA ASP A 39 -9.54 -10.60 4.46
C ASP A 39 -10.11 -10.93 5.84
N LEU A 40 -10.27 -9.90 6.67
CA LEU A 40 -10.75 -9.96 8.04
C LEU A 40 -12.00 -9.08 8.24
N GLN A 41 -12.93 -9.13 7.30
CA GLN A 41 -14.22 -8.40 7.38
C GLN A 41 -14.05 -6.88 7.59
N GLY A 42 -13.65 -6.19 6.54
CA GLY A 42 -13.43 -4.74 6.57
C GLY A 42 -11.97 -4.32 6.81
N LEU A 43 -11.11 -5.29 7.11
CA LEU A 43 -9.67 -5.13 7.18
C LEU A 43 -9.02 -6.11 6.22
N VAL A 44 -8.37 -5.61 5.19
CA VAL A 44 -7.65 -6.43 4.19
C VAL A 44 -6.15 -6.19 4.31
N LEU A 45 -5.42 -7.26 4.57
CA LEU A 45 -3.95 -7.27 4.57
C LEU A 45 -3.47 -7.85 3.24
N THR A 46 -2.66 -7.09 2.52
CA THR A 46 -2.04 -7.56 1.28
C THR A 46 -0.52 -7.42 1.37
N MET A 47 0.17 -8.54 1.27
CA MET A 47 1.62 -8.58 1.17
C MET A 47 2.02 -8.88 -0.27
N GLY A 48 2.85 -8.03 -0.84
CA GLY A 48 3.40 -8.20 -2.17
C GLY A 48 4.91 -8.29 -2.19
N ARG A 49 5.42 -8.99 -3.19
CA ARG A 49 6.81 -8.93 -3.60
C ARG A 49 6.83 -8.67 -5.10
N ASP A 50 7.36 -7.52 -5.45
CA ASP A 50 7.52 -7.13 -6.84
C ASP A 50 8.70 -7.87 -7.47
N GLY A 51 8.50 -8.41 -8.65
CA GLY A 51 9.53 -9.16 -9.38
C GLY A 51 10.47 -8.27 -10.18
N ALA A 52 10.19 -6.98 -10.31
CA ALA A 52 11.00 -6.01 -11.04
C ALA A 52 10.82 -4.58 -10.50
N ALA A 53 11.74 -3.70 -10.84
CA ALA A 53 11.55 -2.26 -10.68
C ALA A 53 10.34 -1.79 -11.49
N SER A 54 9.50 -0.94 -10.92
CA SER A 54 8.26 -0.51 -11.56
C SER A 54 7.81 0.88 -11.11
N MET A 55 6.97 1.49 -11.92
CA MET A 55 6.16 2.66 -11.56
C MET A 55 4.70 2.25 -11.48
N TYR A 56 4.01 2.71 -10.46
CA TYR A 56 2.59 2.48 -10.28
C TYR A 56 1.87 3.82 -10.11
N SER A 57 0.78 4.01 -10.84
CA SER A 57 -0.11 5.16 -10.67
C SER A 57 -1.52 4.66 -10.43
N GLY A 58 -2.15 5.12 -9.39
CA GLY A 58 -3.49 4.69 -9.04
C GLY A 58 -4.16 5.61 -8.05
N ALA A 59 -5.31 5.19 -7.58
CA ALA A 59 -6.08 5.87 -6.54
C ALA A 59 -6.31 4.94 -5.35
N GLY A 60 -6.42 5.53 -4.16
CA GLY A 60 -6.88 4.81 -2.98
C GLY A 60 -8.27 4.21 -3.22
N PHE A 61 -8.57 3.11 -2.57
CA PHE A 61 -9.87 2.45 -2.70
C PHE A 61 -10.99 3.40 -2.27
N ALA A 62 -12.11 3.35 -3.00
CA ALA A 62 -13.31 4.06 -2.60
C ALA A 62 -13.77 3.59 -1.21
N ARG A 63 -14.08 4.54 -0.33
CA ARG A 63 -14.57 4.28 1.03
C ARG A 63 -13.63 3.45 1.92
N CYS A 64 -12.33 3.45 1.63
CA CYS A 64 -11.33 2.77 2.43
C CYS A 64 -10.11 3.67 2.65
N PHE A 65 -9.51 3.54 3.82
CA PHE A 65 -8.16 4.04 4.09
C PHE A 65 -7.14 2.92 3.90
N SER A 66 -5.95 3.26 3.47
CA SER A 66 -4.88 2.29 3.31
C SER A 66 -3.60 2.78 3.98
N VAL A 67 -2.89 1.84 4.58
CA VAL A 67 -1.53 2.04 5.08
C VAL A 67 -0.60 1.22 4.21
N PHE A 68 0.39 1.86 3.60
CA PHE A 68 1.41 1.19 2.82
C PHE A 68 2.74 1.20 3.57
N VAL A 69 3.36 0.03 3.67
CA VAL A 69 4.58 -0.20 4.45
C VAL A 69 5.62 -0.87 3.56
N PRO A 70 6.71 -0.19 3.21
CA PRO A 70 7.87 -0.84 2.60
C PRO A 70 8.49 -1.85 3.58
N LEU A 71 8.82 -3.04 3.11
CA LEU A 71 9.42 -4.11 3.91
C LEU A 71 10.86 -4.43 3.53
N SER A 72 11.32 -3.98 2.37
CA SER A 72 12.67 -4.23 1.88
C SER A 72 13.71 -3.32 2.54
N LEU A 73 14.92 -3.84 2.70
CA LEU A 73 16.03 -3.12 3.33
C LEU A 73 16.66 -2.04 2.42
N HIS A 74 16.46 -2.16 1.11
CA HIS A 74 17.09 -1.31 0.10
C HIS A 74 16.05 -0.45 -0.61
N ASP A 75 15.41 0.43 0.16
CA ASP A 75 14.22 1.12 -0.30
C ASP A 75 14.56 2.40 -1.05
N GLU A 76 14.60 2.27 -2.35
CA GLU A 76 14.52 3.41 -3.27
C GLU A 76 13.08 3.50 -3.79
N ILE A 77 12.13 3.70 -2.86
CA ILE A 77 10.72 3.90 -3.16
C ILE A 77 10.39 5.36 -2.91
N THR A 78 9.74 5.99 -3.87
CA THR A 78 9.10 7.29 -3.67
C THR A 78 7.59 7.17 -3.87
N ILE A 79 6.83 7.91 -3.07
CA ILE A 79 5.40 8.08 -3.23
C ILE A 79 5.12 9.57 -3.37
N ASN A 80 4.57 9.97 -4.50
CA ASN A 80 4.36 11.38 -4.85
C ASN A 80 5.63 12.25 -4.71
N GLY A 81 6.80 11.67 -5.00
CA GLY A 81 8.10 12.33 -4.88
C GLY A 81 8.76 12.24 -3.50
N ASP A 82 8.03 11.89 -2.46
CA ASP A 82 8.59 11.69 -1.12
C ASP A 82 9.23 10.31 -0.98
N ARG A 83 10.43 10.27 -0.42
CA ARG A 83 11.16 9.02 -0.21
C ARG A 83 10.60 8.25 0.98
N PHE A 84 10.38 6.96 0.79
CA PHE A 84 9.92 6.02 1.80
C PHE A 84 10.95 4.91 2.02
N ASP A 85 11.07 4.46 3.25
CA ASP A 85 11.94 3.39 3.68
C ASP A 85 11.23 2.51 4.74
N ARG A 86 11.94 1.51 5.26
CA ARG A 86 11.41 0.61 6.30
C ARG A 86 11.01 1.30 7.61
N HIS A 87 11.39 2.55 7.82
CA HIS A 87 11.06 3.33 9.03
C HIS A 87 9.90 4.28 8.81
N THR A 88 9.32 4.27 7.62
CA THR A 88 8.20 5.13 7.25
C THR A 88 7.01 4.34 6.73
N ILE A 89 5.83 4.89 6.89
CA ILE A 89 4.59 4.37 6.31
C ILE A 89 3.89 5.48 5.54
N ALA A 90 3.15 5.10 4.50
CA ALA A 90 2.25 6.01 3.81
C ALA A 90 0.82 5.75 4.26
N TRP A 91 0.14 6.79 4.71
CA TRP A 91 -1.29 6.81 4.95
C TRP A 91 -1.99 7.34 3.70
N ILE A 92 -2.88 6.56 3.12
CA ILE A 92 -3.57 6.87 1.87
C ILE A 92 -5.07 6.97 2.14
N SER A 93 -5.61 8.16 1.98
CA SER A 93 -7.03 8.42 2.12
C SER A 93 -7.83 7.89 0.92
N PRO A 94 -9.17 7.68 1.07
CA PRO A 94 -10.02 7.19 0.00
C PRO A 94 -9.91 8.04 -1.26
N GLU A 95 -9.87 7.37 -2.42
CA GLU A 95 -9.92 7.98 -3.77
C GLU A 95 -8.80 8.98 -4.09
N ARG A 96 -7.77 9.09 -3.23
CA ARG A 96 -6.63 9.98 -3.52
C ARG A 96 -5.68 9.34 -4.51
N MET A 97 -5.33 10.10 -5.53
CA MET A 97 -4.32 9.71 -6.51
C MET A 97 -2.94 9.63 -5.87
N PHE A 98 -2.22 8.57 -6.17
CA PHE A 98 -0.83 8.42 -5.76
C PHE A 98 0.00 7.80 -6.88
N HIS A 99 1.28 8.10 -6.84
CA HIS A 99 2.27 7.62 -7.77
C HIS A 99 3.45 7.01 -7.00
N VAL A 100 3.70 5.73 -7.22
CA VAL A 100 4.81 5.00 -6.61
C VAL A 100 5.87 4.74 -7.66
N ASP A 101 7.11 5.11 -7.34
CA ASP A 101 8.28 4.78 -8.13
C ASP A 101 9.20 3.87 -7.31
N ALA A 102 9.34 2.62 -7.72
CA ALA A 102 10.21 1.63 -7.13
C ALA A 102 11.35 1.30 -8.09
N ARG A 103 12.56 1.73 -7.74
CA ARG A 103 13.75 1.53 -8.59
C ARG A 103 14.33 0.13 -8.52
N ARG A 104 13.91 -0.69 -7.57
CA ARG A 104 14.34 -2.08 -7.39
C ARG A 104 13.17 -2.98 -7.05
N PRO A 105 13.27 -4.30 -7.33
CA PRO A 105 12.33 -5.27 -6.79
C PRO A 105 12.30 -5.18 -5.27
N GLY A 106 11.13 -5.23 -4.67
CA GLY A 106 10.99 -5.12 -3.23
C GLY A 106 9.75 -5.79 -2.69
N SER A 107 9.69 -5.91 -1.36
CA SER A 107 8.52 -6.41 -0.65
C SER A 107 7.81 -5.27 0.08
N TRP A 108 6.50 -5.39 0.16
CA TRP A 108 5.64 -4.38 0.77
C TRP A 108 4.43 -5.02 1.45
N LEU A 109 3.83 -4.27 2.37
CA LEU A 109 2.57 -4.59 3.02
C LEU A 109 1.59 -3.43 2.80
N SER A 110 0.37 -3.74 2.46
CA SER A 110 -0.75 -2.81 2.48
C SER A 110 -1.80 -3.29 3.47
N ILE A 111 -2.31 -2.38 4.27
CA ILE A 111 -3.41 -2.60 5.19
C ILE A 111 -4.55 -1.69 4.74
N THR A 112 -5.64 -2.27 4.26
CA THR A 112 -6.81 -1.52 3.79
C THR A 112 -7.95 -1.70 4.77
N MET A 113 -8.51 -0.59 5.23
CA MET A 113 -9.56 -0.54 6.25
C MET A 113 -10.77 0.19 5.71
N SER A 114 -11.97 -0.38 5.88
CA SER A 114 -13.21 0.30 5.49
C SER A 114 -13.46 1.56 6.33
N ASN A 115 -14.15 2.54 5.77
CA ASN A 115 -14.56 3.73 6.50
C ASN A 115 -15.38 3.38 7.73
N GLU A 116 -16.25 2.39 7.64
CA GLU A 116 -17.07 1.93 8.74
C GLU A 116 -16.22 1.43 9.91
N LEU A 117 -15.18 0.64 9.63
CA LEU A 117 -14.24 0.16 10.65
C LEU A 117 -13.49 1.31 11.31
N ILE A 118 -12.97 2.23 10.53
CA ILE A 118 -12.24 3.40 11.03
C ILE A 118 -13.15 4.29 11.89
N MET A 119 -14.35 4.59 11.43
CA MET A 119 -15.29 5.43 12.18
C MET A 119 -15.78 4.75 13.47
N SER A 120 -15.97 3.44 13.45
CA SER A 120 -16.27 2.66 14.66
C SER A 120 -15.14 2.75 15.68
N TRP A 121 -13.90 2.64 15.26
CA TRP A 121 -12.74 2.77 16.11
C TRP A 121 -12.62 4.21 16.68
N PHE A 122 -12.80 5.22 15.86
CA PHE A 122 -12.76 6.63 16.28
C PHE A 122 -13.84 6.98 17.28
N SER A 123 -15.05 6.44 17.17
CA SER A 123 -16.13 6.70 18.11
C SER A 123 -15.83 6.19 19.53
N THR A 124 -14.93 5.22 19.67
CA THR A 124 -14.49 4.66 20.95
C THR A 124 -13.18 5.30 21.47
N HIS A 125 -12.44 6.03 20.63
CA HIS A 125 -11.12 6.58 20.93
C HIS A 125 -11.01 8.08 20.58
N GLU A 126 -12.07 8.85 20.81
CA GLU A 126 -12.17 10.26 20.38
C GLU A 126 -11.01 11.15 20.84
N ASN A 127 -10.40 10.86 21.97
CA ASN A 127 -9.29 11.64 22.51
C ASN A 127 -7.92 11.30 21.93
N GLU A 128 -7.82 10.23 21.13
CA GLU A 128 -6.56 9.72 20.57
C GLU A 128 -6.45 9.95 19.06
N VAL A 129 -7.48 10.57 18.48
CA VAL A 129 -7.59 10.71 17.04
C VAL A 129 -6.88 11.95 16.53
N ASP A 130 -5.94 11.76 15.63
CA ASP A 130 -5.44 12.82 14.79
C ASP A 130 -6.39 13.00 13.59
N PHE A 131 -7.31 13.96 13.69
CA PHE A 131 -8.25 14.29 12.62
C PHE A 131 -7.59 14.73 11.31
N GLU A 132 -6.32 15.13 11.35
CA GLU A 132 -5.57 15.43 10.13
C GLU A 132 -5.35 14.19 9.26
N LEU A 133 -5.31 12.99 9.84
CA LEU A 133 -5.21 11.74 9.07
C LEU A 133 -6.44 11.50 8.20
N LEU A 134 -7.60 12.04 8.58
CA LEU A 134 -8.86 11.90 7.85
C LEU A 134 -9.00 12.92 6.71
N ASN A 135 -8.20 13.97 6.70
CA ASN A 135 -8.33 15.11 5.79
C ASN A 135 -7.66 14.94 4.43
N GLY A 136 -7.74 13.75 3.88
CA GLY A 136 -7.70 13.58 2.44
C GLY A 136 -6.36 13.74 1.73
N ASN A 137 -5.22 13.59 2.41
CA ASN A 137 -3.91 13.61 1.77
C ASN A 137 -3.15 12.31 2.00
N ILE A 138 -2.17 12.04 1.16
CA ILE A 138 -1.19 10.99 1.43
C ILE A 138 -0.19 11.56 2.41
N LYS A 139 -0.04 10.90 3.57
CA LYS A 139 0.88 11.34 4.61
C LYS A 139 2.00 10.34 4.80
N LYS A 140 3.21 10.86 4.92
CA LYS A 140 4.38 10.11 5.35
C LYS A 140 4.47 10.14 6.88
N ILE A 141 4.48 8.98 7.51
CA ILE A 141 4.53 8.84 8.97
C ILE A 141 5.77 8.02 9.34
N ALA A 142 6.57 8.52 10.28
CA ALA A 142 7.68 7.74 10.83
C ALA A 142 7.15 6.65 11.78
N ARG A 143 7.68 5.44 11.69
CA ARG A 143 7.22 4.31 12.53
C ARG A 143 7.35 4.54 14.03
N GLY A 144 8.28 5.40 14.47
CA GLY A 144 8.46 5.74 15.88
C GLY A 144 7.45 6.74 16.44
N SER A 145 6.61 7.35 15.63
CA SER A 145 5.61 8.35 16.06
C SER A 145 4.21 7.76 16.31
N LEU A 146 4.07 6.45 16.19
CA LEU A 146 2.82 5.73 16.44
C LEU A 146 2.72 5.13 17.87
N THR A 147 3.65 5.47 18.73
CA THR A 147 3.63 5.06 20.15
C THR A 147 2.95 6.08 21.02
#